data_a0bb1517b9e644fe62f43aca4d41a34c
#
_entry.id   a0bb1517b9e644fe62f43aca4d41a34c
#
_cell.length_a   1.000
_cell.length_b   1.000
_cell.length_c   1.000
_cell.angle_alpha   90.00
_cell.angle_beta   90.00
_cell.angle_gamma   90.00
#
_symmetry.space_group_name_H-M   'P 1'
#
loop_
_entity.id
_entity.type
_entity.pdbx_description
1 polymer ?
#
loop_
_entity_poly.entity_id
_entity_poly.type
_entity_poly.pdbx_seq_one_letter_code
_entity_poly.pdbx_strand_id
1 'polypeptide(L)'
;MPAIRCLFALLLAFGLCAQTLAAGCPYPKPVVFAGLNWESGMFTTEVLRFILEEGYGCQTDAVPGNTVTMENALKQNDIQVTGEQWAGRSTVWQEAEKAGQVFSVGETVKGASEGWWVPDYVVHGDAKRGIKASAPELKSVSDLPRYKALFKDDEEPDKGRFYNCPTGWTCEIVNTQKLKAYGLAKDYVNFRTGAGPALDAAISSAIAQGRPVLFYYWAPTPLLGRFKLVQLQEPPFNEAAWKTLTDPNDPHPKGSRSLPAKISIGVSRDFHDKAPALVQVFERVELPLPMFNALLADMAEHHRDVADVRAKFFREHRELWSKWVTAEAAGRIDAALK
;
A
#
# COMPACT_ATOMS: atom_id res chain seq x y z
N MET A 1 13.84 -73.64 53.74
CA MET A 1 12.83 -73.07 52.83
C MET A 1 13.31 -71.70 52.42
N PRO A 2 13.72 -71.44 51.17
CA PRO A 2 14.33 -70.21 50.79
C PRO A 2 13.25 -69.22 50.30
N ALA A 3 13.36 -67.97 50.76
CA ALA A 3 12.53 -66.82 50.33
C ALA A 3 13.02 -66.22 48.98
N ILE A 4 12.12 -66.16 48.01
CA ILE A 4 12.33 -65.58 46.71
C ILE A 4 12.18 -64.05 46.83
N ARG A 5 13.25 -63.28 46.53
CA ARG A 5 13.23 -61.82 46.40
C ARG A 5 12.95 -61.48 44.97
N CYS A 6 11.74 -60.93 44.67
CA CYS A 6 11.44 -60.26 43.40
C CYS A 6 12.04 -58.84 43.39
N LEU A 7 13.02 -58.61 42.53
CA LEU A 7 13.50 -57.26 42.19
C LEU A 7 12.58 -56.68 41.13
N PHE A 8 11.82 -55.64 41.47
CA PHE A 8 11.12 -54.77 40.49
C PHE A 8 12.08 -53.68 39.98
N ALA A 9 12.52 -53.82 38.77
CA ALA A 9 13.28 -52.78 38.10
C ALA A 9 12.29 -51.71 37.51
N LEU A 10 12.23 -50.55 38.16
CA LEU A 10 11.48 -49.38 37.66
C LEU A 10 12.31 -48.68 36.57
N LEU A 11 11.95 -48.88 35.32
CA LEU A 11 12.47 -48.10 34.19
C LEU A 11 11.81 -46.73 34.20
N LEU A 12 12.49 -45.68 34.70
CA LEU A 12 12.15 -44.28 34.52
C LEU A 12 12.47 -43.86 33.07
N ALA A 13 11.46 -43.85 32.23
CA ALA A 13 11.55 -43.20 30.92
C ALA A 13 11.54 -41.68 31.13
N PHE A 14 12.71 -41.06 31.13
CA PHE A 14 12.87 -39.61 31.00
C PHE A 14 12.43 -39.23 29.58
N GLY A 15 11.17 -38.83 29.43
CA GLY A 15 10.72 -38.12 28.25
C GLY A 15 11.44 -36.75 28.18
N LEU A 16 12.44 -36.64 27.30
CA LEU A 16 12.93 -35.31 26.86
C LEU A 16 11.79 -34.61 26.17
N CYS A 17 10.99 -33.84 26.91
CA CYS A 17 10.25 -32.73 26.31
C CYS A 17 11.30 -31.76 25.77
N ALA A 18 11.55 -31.81 24.47
CA ALA A 18 12.22 -30.72 23.77
C ALA A 18 11.35 -29.46 23.94
N GLN A 19 11.65 -28.66 24.95
CA GLN A 19 11.16 -27.31 25.04
C GLN A 19 11.75 -26.58 23.80
N THR A 20 10.93 -26.43 22.78
CA THR A 20 11.20 -25.43 21.75
C THR A 20 11.26 -24.10 22.51
N LEU A 21 12.48 -23.61 22.74
CA LEU A 21 12.72 -22.24 23.17
C LEU A 21 11.99 -21.38 22.16
N ALA A 22 10.88 -20.78 22.56
CA ALA A 22 10.25 -19.71 21.78
C ALA A 22 11.34 -18.64 21.64
N ALA A 23 11.89 -18.50 20.44
CA ALA A 23 12.85 -17.44 20.18
C ALA A 23 12.13 -16.13 20.52
N GLY A 24 12.59 -15.43 21.56
CA GLY A 24 12.02 -14.14 21.94
C GLY A 24 12.16 -13.17 20.77
N CYS A 25 11.20 -12.27 20.63
CA CYS A 25 11.25 -11.25 19.60
C CYS A 25 12.61 -10.52 19.61
N PRO A 26 13.28 -10.38 18.44
CA PRO A 26 14.56 -9.63 18.36
C PRO A 26 14.44 -8.16 18.73
N TYR A 27 13.22 -7.62 18.82
CA TYR A 27 12.96 -6.25 19.27
C TYR A 27 12.37 -6.26 20.69
N PRO A 28 12.89 -5.42 21.63
CA PRO A 28 12.64 -5.58 23.06
C PRO A 28 11.28 -5.09 23.58
N LYS A 29 10.46 -4.53 22.70
CA LYS A 29 9.12 -4.00 23.02
C LYS A 29 8.14 -4.31 21.88
N PRO A 30 6.82 -4.10 22.04
CA PRO A 30 5.86 -4.27 20.95
C PRO A 30 6.25 -3.47 19.73
N VAL A 31 6.09 -4.05 18.54
CA VAL A 31 6.33 -3.36 17.25
C VAL A 31 5.01 -2.73 16.81
N VAL A 32 4.96 -1.41 16.85
CA VAL A 32 3.77 -0.66 16.44
C VAL A 32 3.88 -0.26 14.97
N PHE A 33 2.88 -0.63 14.20
CA PHE A 33 2.78 -0.35 12.77
C PHE A 33 1.92 0.87 12.46
N ALA A 34 2.19 1.53 11.35
CA ALA A 34 1.25 2.44 10.72
C ALA A 34 0.04 1.64 10.21
N GLY A 35 -1.14 1.91 10.76
CA GLY A 35 -2.42 1.37 10.28
C GLY A 35 -2.92 2.18 9.09
N LEU A 36 -2.36 1.89 7.91
CA LEU A 36 -2.65 2.59 6.67
C LEU A 36 -4.10 2.37 6.23
N ASN A 37 -4.73 3.38 5.62
CA ASN A 37 -6.15 3.37 5.27
C ASN A 37 -6.41 3.19 3.76
N TRP A 38 -5.58 2.39 3.10
CA TRP A 38 -5.77 1.90 1.72
C TRP A 38 -5.39 0.42 1.60
N GLU A 39 -5.96 -0.27 0.63
CA GLU A 39 -6.00 -1.73 0.57
C GLU A 39 -4.62 -2.39 0.52
N SER A 40 -3.71 -1.89 -0.33
CA SER A 40 -2.35 -2.45 -0.43
C SER A 40 -1.55 -2.24 0.85
N GLY A 41 -1.66 -1.07 1.46
CA GLY A 41 -1.02 -0.75 2.73
C GLY A 41 -1.56 -1.60 3.89
N MET A 42 -2.88 -1.81 3.96
CA MET A 42 -3.51 -2.70 4.95
C MET A 42 -3.01 -4.13 4.80
N PHE A 43 -3.02 -4.66 3.58
CA PHE A 43 -2.56 -6.03 3.32
C PHE A 43 -1.08 -6.21 3.65
N THR A 44 -0.21 -5.30 3.20
CA THR A 44 1.22 -5.39 3.49
C THR A 44 1.49 -5.30 4.98
N THR A 45 0.80 -4.40 5.70
CA THR A 45 0.89 -4.31 7.17
C THR A 45 0.52 -5.63 7.84
N GLU A 46 -0.59 -6.26 7.45
CA GLU A 46 -1.02 -7.53 8.00
C GLU A 46 -0.06 -8.69 7.68
N VAL A 47 0.53 -8.72 6.49
CA VAL A 47 1.57 -9.69 6.12
C VAL A 47 2.79 -9.56 7.02
N LEU A 48 3.29 -8.34 7.21
CA LEU A 48 4.46 -8.07 8.04
C LEU A 48 4.20 -8.39 9.52
N ARG A 49 3.05 -8.00 10.04
CA ARG A 49 2.64 -8.32 11.42
C ARG A 49 2.60 -9.81 11.64
N PHE A 50 1.93 -10.55 10.76
CA PHE A 50 1.85 -12.02 10.87
C PHE A 50 3.21 -12.71 10.83
N ILE A 51 4.14 -12.23 9.99
CA ILE A 51 5.52 -12.72 9.98
C ILE A 51 6.18 -12.47 11.33
N LEU A 52 6.05 -11.28 11.91
CA LEU A 52 6.67 -10.94 13.18
C LEU A 52 6.04 -11.71 14.35
N GLU A 53 4.72 -11.83 14.36
CA GLU A 53 3.97 -12.53 15.41
C GLU A 53 4.27 -14.03 15.38
N GLU A 54 3.96 -14.70 14.29
CA GLU A 54 4.06 -16.15 14.20
C GLU A 54 5.49 -16.65 13.91
N GLY A 55 6.23 -15.89 13.09
CA GLY A 55 7.59 -16.26 12.72
C GLY A 55 8.63 -15.94 13.79
N TYR A 56 8.48 -14.84 14.52
CA TYR A 56 9.50 -14.33 15.43
C TYR A 56 9.02 -14.12 16.87
N GLY A 57 7.75 -14.42 17.19
CA GLY A 57 7.20 -14.30 18.54
C GLY A 57 7.11 -12.86 19.04
N CYS A 58 7.01 -11.89 18.15
CA CYS A 58 6.86 -10.48 18.49
C CYS A 58 5.41 -10.16 18.87
N GLN A 59 5.23 -9.23 19.78
CA GLN A 59 3.94 -8.57 19.95
C GLN A 59 3.87 -7.41 18.96
N THR A 60 2.76 -7.27 18.25
CA THR A 60 2.55 -6.16 17.32
C THR A 60 1.23 -5.44 17.57
N ASP A 61 1.16 -4.18 17.15
CA ASP A 61 -0.05 -3.38 17.13
C ASP A 61 -0.07 -2.51 15.88
N ALA A 62 -1.21 -1.92 15.52
CA ALA A 62 -1.34 -1.00 14.39
C ALA A 62 -2.17 0.23 14.79
N VAL A 63 -1.59 1.41 14.67
CA VAL A 63 -2.26 2.68 14.96
C VAL A 63 -2.82 3.26 13.67
N PRO A 64 -4.15 3.47 13.57
CA PRO A 64 -4.75 4.05 12.37
C PRO A 64 -4.26 5.47 12.08
N GLY A 65 -3.97 5.74 10.82
CA GLY A 65 -3.56 7.08 10.40
C GLY A 65 -3.35 7.21 8.89
N ASN A 66 -3.04 8.43 8.48
CA ASN A 66 -2.66 8.74 7.09
C ASN A 66 -1.14 8.89 6.97
N THR A 67 -0.65 8.98 5.73
CA THR A 67 0.78 9.05 5.44
C THR A 67 1.50 10.10 6.26
N VAL A 68 1.04 11.35 6.25
CA VAL A 68 1.74 12.47 6.89
C VAL A 68 1.85 12.30 8.40
N THR A 69 0.76 11.88 9.05
CA THR A 69 0.75 11.61 10.51
C THR A 69 1.66 10.46 10.87
N MET A 70 1.63 9.37 10.08
CA MET A 70 2.42 8.18 10.37
C MET A 70 3.92 8.40 10.14
N GLU A 71 4.31 9.16 9.12
CA GLU A 71 5.71 9.54 8.90
C GLU A 71 6.29 10.37 10.06
N ASN A 72 5.50 11.30 10.61
CA ASN A 72 5.92 12.05 11.80
C ASN A 72 6.04 11.14 13.04
N ALA A 73 5.14 10.20 13.23
CA ALA A 73 5.20 9.25 14.33
C ALA A 73 6.41 8.30 14.20
N LEU A 74 6.76 7.84 12.98
CA LEU A 74 7.99 7.08 12.70
C LEU A 74 9.26 7.88 13.03
N LYS A 75 9.30 9.14 12.60
CA LYS A 75 10.41 10.05 12.88
C LYS A 75 10.64 10.24 14.38
N GLN A 76 9.58 10.25 15.19
CA GLN A 76 9.63 10.39 16.65
C GLN A 76 9.78 9.04 17.37
N ASN A 77 9.73 7.91 16.62
CA ASN A 77 9.72 6.55 17.13
C ASN A 77 8.51 6.20 18.01
N ASP A 78 7.38 6.89 17.82
CA ASP A 78 6.09 6.54 18.45
C ASP A 78 5.52 5.27 17.81
N ILE A 79 5.77 5.06 16.51
CA ILE A 79 5.57 3.81 15.79
C ILE A 79 6.89 3.36 15.15
N GLN A 80 7.01 2.06 14.83
CA GLN A 80 8.28 1.48 14.37
C GLN A 80 8.31 1.17 12.89
N VAL A 81 7.17 0.82 12.28
CA VAL A 81 7.12 0.30 10.91
C VAL A 81 5.95 0.90 10.14
N THR A 82 6.16 1.25 8.88
CA THR A 82 5.10 1.40 7.88
C THR A 82 5.29 0.37 6.78
N GLY A 83 4.24 -0.38 6.46
CA GLY A 83 4.29 -1.45 5.45
C GLY A 83 4.45 -0.93 4.03
N GLU A 84 4.15 0.34 3.78
CA GLU A 84 4.18 0.91 2.43
C GLU A 84 4.64 2.37 2.45
N GLN A 85 5.88 2.60 2.03
CA GLN A 85 6.50 3.91 1.88
C GLN A 85 6.79 4.19 0.41
N TRP A 86 6.16 5.22 -0.13
CA TRP A 86 6.34 5.68 -1.52
C TRP A 86 7.48 6.67 -1.62
N ALA A 87 8.61 6.23 -2.17
CA ALA A 87 9.83 7.02 -2.22
C ALA A 87 9.65 8.34 -3.01
N GLY A 88 10.25 9.42 -2.49
CA GLY A 88 10.35 10.71 -3.17
C GLY A 88 9.04 11.52 -3.26
N ARG A 89 7.99 11.17 -2.51
CA ARG A 89 6.68 11.86 -2.54
C ARG A 89 6.42 12.72 -1.32
N SER A 90 7.08 12.44 -0.21
CA SER A 90 6.96 13.18 1.04
C SER A 90 8.24 13.93 1.37
N THR A 91 8.16 15.22 1.57
CA THR A 91 9.26 16.05 2.07
C THR A 91 9.59 15.69 3.51
N VAL A 92 8.59 15.38 4.33
CA VAL A 92 8.75 14.93 5.73
C VAL A 92 9.61 13.68 5.79
N TRP A 93 9.30 12.68 4.95
CA TRP A 93 10.09 11.45 4.87
C TRP A 93 11.51 11.70 4.40
N GLN A 94 11.69 12.44 3.31
CA GLN A 94 13.00 12.71 2.72
C GLN A 94 13.94 13.44 3.71
N GLU A 95 13.42 14.41 4.45
CA GLU A 95 14.17 15.12 5.47
C GLU A 95 14.55 14.22 6.64
N ALA A 96 13.61 13.40 7.13
CA ALA A 96 13.82 12.45 8.21
C ALA A 96 14.83 11.35 7.81
N GLU A 97 14.75 10.83 6.58
CA GLU A 97 15.66 9.82 6.04
C GLU A 97 17.07 10.39 5.87
N LYS A 98 17.20 11.61 5.34
CA LYS A 98 18.47 12.32 5.24
C LYS A 98 19.11 12.58 6.62
N ALA A 99 18.28 12.86 7.64
CA ALA A 99 18.72 12.99 9.02
C ALA A 99 18.97 11.63 9.71
N GLY A 100 18.72 10.52 9.02
CA GLY A 100 18.83 9.16 9.52
C GLY A 100 17.89 8.85 10.68
N GLN A 101 16.73 9.45 10.73
CA GLN A 101 15.69 9.20 11.73
C GLN A 101 14.75 8.06 11.32
N VAL A 102 14.63 7.83 10.01
CA VAL A 102 13.87 6.76 9.39
C VAL A 102 14.68 6.13 8.25
N PHE A 103 14.31 4.94 7.82
CA PHE A 103 14.97 4.22 6.73
C PHE A 103 13.94 3.55 5.83
N SER A 104 14.17 3.63 4.51
CA SER A 104 13.44 2.84 3.51
C SER A 104 14.14 1.50 3.31
N VAL A 105 13.44 0.40 3.52
CA VAL A 105 13.99 -0.96 3.52
C VAL A 105 13.38 -1.77 2.37
N GLY A 106 14.24 -2.38 1.56
CA GLY A 106 13.85 -3.21 0.42
C GLY A 106 13.17 -2.45 -0.71
N GLU A 107 12.57 -3.21 -1.63
CA GLU A 107 11.62 -2.76 -2.66
C GLU A 107 10.48 -3.77 -2.70
N THR A 108 9.40 -3.48 -1.99
CA THR A 108 8.30 -4.41 -1.74
C THR A 108 7.50 -4.72 -3.00
N VAL A 109 7.34 -3.74 -3.90
CA VAL A 109 6.59 -3.89 -5.15
C VAL A 109 7.36 -3.27 -6.31
N LYS A 110 7.75 -4.10 -7.27
CA LYS A 110 8.36 -3.66 -8.53
C LYS A 110 7.29 -3.40 -9.59
N GLY A 111 7.50 -2.36 -10.40
CA GLY A 111 6.56 -1.98 -11.46
C GLY A 111 5.34 -1.20 -10.98
N ALA A 112 5.37 -0.70 -9.76
CA ALA A 112 4.36 0.21 -9.26
C ALA A 112 4.24 1.46 -10.14
N SER A 113 3.04 1.99 -10.29
CA SER A 113 2.76 3.14 -11.14
C SER A 113 1.65 4.00 -10.55
N GLU A 114 1.55 5.24 -11.02
CA GLU A 114 0.48 6.16 -10.65
C GLU A 114 0.21 7.16 -11.77
N GLY A 115 -0.97 7.74 -11.79
CA GLY A 115 -1.32 8.75 -12.77
C GLY A 115 -2.79 9.15 -12.74
N TRP A 116 -3.19 9.93 -13.74
CA TRP A 116 -4.57 10.35 -13.95
C TRP A 116 -5.22 9.48 -15.00
N TRP A 117 -6.44 9.02 -14.71
CA TRP A 117 -7.11 8.00 -15.49
C TRP A 117 -8.54 8.37 -15.82
N VAL A 118 -9.01 7.79 -16.92
CA VAL A 118 -10.43 7.74 -17.28
C VAL A 118 -10.81 6.31 -17.67
N PRO A 119 -12.09 5.88 -17.56
CA PRO A 119 -12.52 4.59 -18.07
C PRO A 119 -12.29 4.49 -19.59
N ASP A 120 -11.89 3.31 -20.06
CA ASP A 120 -11.60 3.06 -21.48
C ASP A 120 -12.77 3.43 -22.40
N TYR A 121 -14.01 3.16 -21.96
CA TYR A 121 -15.20 3.49 -22.75
C TYR A 121 -15.41 5.01 -22.98
N VAL A 122 -14.81 5.86 -22.19
CA VAL A 122 -14.87 7.32 -22.38
C VAL A 122 -14.14 7.69 -23.68
N VAL A 123 -13.04 7.02 -23.98
CA VAL A 123 -12.19 7.28 -25.16
C VAL A 123 -12.56 6.37 -26.34
N HIS A 124 -12.79 5.08 -26.08
CA HIS A 124 -12.97 4.09 -27.16
C HIS A 124 -14.40 3.60 -27.30
N GLY A 125 -15.29 3.91 -26.35
CA GLY A 125 -16.63 3.34 -26.29
C GLY A 125 -16.64 1.90 -25.77
N ASP A 126 -17.83 1.36 -25.56
CA ASP A 126 -18.03 -0.05 -25.20
C ASP A 126 -19.28 -0.58 -25.95
N ALA A 127 -19.05 -1.25 -27.07
CA ALA A 127 -20.11 -1.77 -27.90
C ALA A 127 -20.98 -2.82 -27.19
N LYS A 128 -20.38 -3.61 -26.27
CA LYS A 128 -21.11 -4.64 -25.50
C LYS A 128 -22.11 -4.02 -24.53
N ARG A 129 -21.79 -2.84 -24.00
CA ARG A 129 -22.66 -2.08 -23.09
C ARG A 129 -23.47 -0.99 -23.79
N GLY A 130 -23.35 -0.84 -25.11
CA GLY A 130 -24.01 0.20 -25.88
C GLY A 130 -23.50 1.61 -25.58
N ILE A 131 -22.28 1.76 -25.05
CA ILE A 131 -21.71 3.06 -24.69
C ILE A 131 -20.88 3.60 -25.85
N LYS A 132 -21.25 4.77 -26.36
CA LYS A 132 -20.47 5.50 -27.36
C LYS A 132 -19.31 6.24 -26.71
N ALA A 133 -18.16 6.35 -27.41
CA ALA A 133 -17.04 7.18 -26.98
C ALA A 133 -17.50 8.63 -26.82
N SER A 134 -17.33 9.18 -25.62
CA SER A 134 -17.73 10.56 -25.28
C SER A 134 -16.57 11.55 -25.38
N ALA A 135 -15.32 11.06 -25.39
CA ALA A 135 -14.11 11.86 -25.52
C ALA A 135 -13.02 11.13 -26.35
N PRO A 136 -13.27 10.82 -27.65
CA PRO A 136 -12.32 10.00 -28.44
C PRO A 136 -10.96 10.68 -28.68
N GLU A 137 -10.88 12.00 -28.51
CA GLU A 137 -9.64 12.76 -28.66
C GLU A 137 -8.94 13.08 -27.33
N LEU A 138 -9.48 12.63 -26.20
CA LEU A 138 -8.86 12.84 -24.89
C LEU A 138 -7.63 11.93 -24.74
N LYS A 139 -6.44 12.53 -24.75
CA LYS A 139 -5.15 11.81 -24.65
C LYS A 139 -4.30 12.27 -23.49
N SER A 140 -4.42 13.54 -23.09
CA SER A 140 -3.52 14.14 -22.12
C SER A 140 -4.25 15.06 -21.14
N VAL A 141 -3.58 15.39 -20.04
CA VAL A 141 -4.10 16.33 -19.05
C VAL A 141 -4.33 17.74 -19.63
N SER A 142 -3.63 18.11 -20.71
CA SER A 142 -3.82 19.39 -21.40
C SER A 142 -5.12 19.47 -22.21
N ASP A 143 -5.76 18.34 -22.49
CA ASP A 143 -7.04 18.28 -23.18
C ASP A 143 -8.24 18.53 -22.25
N LEU A 144 -8.06 18.31 -20.94
CA LEU A 144 -9.10 18.31 -19.92
C LEU A 144 -9.97 19.58 -19.87
N PRO A 145 -9.45 20.81 -20.13
CA PRO A 145 -10.30 22.00 -20.13
C PRO A 145 -11.49 21.91 -21.08
N ARG A 146 -11.36 21.18 -22.20
CA ARG A 146 -12.43 20.97 -23.20
C ARG A 146 -13.50 19.98 -22.72
N TYR A 147 -13.18 19.15 -21.72
CA TYR A 147 -14.03 18.04 -21.26
C TYR A 147 -14.61 18.25 -19.86
N LYS A 148 -14.51 19.44 -19.27
CA LYS A 148 -15.02 19.68 -17.92
C LYS A 148 -16.52 19.39 -17.78
N ALA A 149 -17.32 19.71 -18.78
CA ALA A 149 -18.75 19.40 -18.80
C ALA A 149 -19.05 17.90 -18.86
N LEU A 150 -18.15 17.07 -19.43
CA LEU A 150 -18.26 15.62 -19.47
C LEU A 150 -18.08 15.01 -18.08
N PHE A 151 -17.13 15.54 -17.30
CA PHE A 151 -16.84 15.13 -15.94
C PHE A 151 -17.54 15.99 -14.88
N LYS A 152 -18.71 16.52 -15.22
CA LYS A 152 -19.48 17.49 -14.42
C LYS A 152 -19.50 17.14 -12.93
N ASP A 153 -19.22 18.15 -12.10
CA ASP A 153 -19.41 18.08 -10.66
C ASP A 153 -20.90 18.29 -10.29
N ASP A 154 -21.37 17.56 -9.28
CA ASP A 154 -22.79 17.61 -8.87
C ASP A 154 -23.11 18.88 -8.06
N GLU A 155 -22.13 19.44 -7.33
CA GLU A 155 -22.29 20.59 -6.45
C GLU A 155 -21.89 21.89 -7.17
N GLU A 156 -20.87 21.84 -8.06
CA GLU A 156 -20.42 22.95 -8.89
C GLU A 156 -20.59 22.64 -10.39
N PRO A 157 -21.81 22.75 -10.94
CA PRO A 157 -22.16 22.27 -12.29
C PRO A 157 -21.37 22.88 -13.45
N ASP A 158 -20.74 24.03 -13.24
CA ASP A 158 -19.88 24.70 -14.22
C ASP A 158 -18.45 24.16 -14.25
N LYS A 159 -18.12 23.24 -13.33
CA LYS A 159 -16.82 22.59 -13.23
C LYS A 159 -16.92 21.09 -13.46
N GLY A 160 -15.80 20.50 -13.85
CA GLY A 160 -15.59 19.06 -13.81
C GLY A 160 -15.22 18.60 -12.39
N ARG A 161 -15.41 17.32 -12.08
CA ARG A 161 -14.92 16.68 -10.85
C ARG A 161 -13.66 15.87 -11.15
N PHE A 162 -12.61 16.13 -10.39
CA PHE A 162 -11.43 15.28 -10.33
C PHE A 162 -11.38 14.56 -9.00
N TYR A 163 -11.47 13.23 -9.04
CA TYR A 163 -11.36 12.41 -7.84
C TYR A 163 -9.88 12.26 -7.45
N ASN A 164 -9.49 13.01 -6.43
CA ASN A 164 -8.16 12.99 -5.86
C ASN A 164 -8.05 11.98 -4.71
N CYS A 165 -6.84 11.76 -4.22
CA CYS A 165 -6.56 11.01 -3.00
C CYS A 165 -7.27 11.61 -1.78
N PRO A 166 -7.52 10.80 -0.75
CA PRO A 166 -7.94 11.27 0.56
C PRO A 166 -6.98 12.30 1.15
N THR A 167 -7.52 13.23 1.92
CA THR A 167 -6.73 14.24 2.65
C THR A 167 -5.71 13.57 3.58
N GLY A 168 -4.49 14.08 3.58
CA GLY A 168 -3.39 13.58 4.41
C GLY A 168 -2.54 12.49 3.74
N TRP A 169 -2.85 12.12 2.50
CA TRP A 169 -1.97 11.32 1.66
C TRP A 169 -1.03 12.23 0.85
N THR A 170 0.18 11.76 0.57
CA THR A 170 1.15 12.54 -0.24
C THR A 170 0.65 12.81 -1.67
N CYS A 171 -0.05 11.86 -2.27
CA CYS A 171 -0.63 12.04 -3.60
C CYS A 171 -1.73 13.13 -3.62
N GLU A 172 -2.42 13.37 -2.52
CA GLU A 172 -3.40 14.46 -2.43
C GLU A 172 -2.71 15.82 -2.62
N ILE A 173 -1.57 16.03 -1.96
CA ILE A 173 -0.75 17.24 -2.08
C ILE A 173 -0.26 17.39 -3.52
N VAL A 174 0.36 16.34 -4.07
CA VAL A 174 0.90 16.34 -5.42
C VAL A 174 -0.17 16.65 -6.47
N ASN A 175 -1.34 16.00 -6.39
CA ASN A 175 -2.40 16.22 -7.36
C ASN A 175 -3.07 17.59 -7.20
N THR A 176 -3.15 18.13 -5.99
CA THR A 176 -3.59 19.50 -5.75
C THR A 176 -2.67 20.51 -6.45
N GLN A 177 -1.35 20.28 -6.35
CA GLN A 177 -0.38 21.11 -7.04
C GLN A 177 -0.38 20.87 -8.57
N LYS A 178 -0.60 19.62 -9.03
CA LYS A 178 -0.79 19.32 -10.46
C LYS A 178 -2.01 20.04 -11.06
N LEU A 179 -3.13 20.09 -10.36
CA LEU A 179 -4.30 20.86 -10.81
C LEU A 179 -3.96 22.34 -11.06
N LYS A 180 -3.16 22.95 -10.18
CA LYS A 180 -2.66 24.32 -10.37
C LYS A 180 -1.68 24.39 -11.54
N ALA A 181 -0.67 23.51 -11.58
CA ALA A 181 0.38 23.49 -12.59
C ALA A 181 -0.14 23.26 -14.01
N TYR A 182 -1.23 22.49 -14.15
CA TYR A 182 -1.89 22.23 -15.44
C TYR A 182 -2.97 23.27 -15.78
N GLY A 183 -3.16 24.31 -14.94
CA GLY A 183 -4.17 25.34 -15.15
C GLY A 183 -5.62 24.87 -14.96
N LEU A 184 -5.81 23.72 -14.32
CA LEU A 184 -7.11 23.04 -14.17
C LEU A 184 -7.86 23.44 -12.90
N ALA A 185 -7.22 24.07 -11.92
CA ALA A 185 -7.81 24.39 -10.62
C ALA A 185 -9.08 25.26 -10.70
N LYS A 186 -9.23 26.07 -11.76
CA LYS A 186 -10.44 26.89 -12.02
C LYS A 186 -11.58 26.10 -12.68
N ASP A 187 -11.24 25.03 -13.39
CA ASP A 187 -12.16 24.25 -14.24
C ASP A 187 -12.61 22.94 -13.57
N TYR A 188 -11.91 22.47 -12.52
CA TYR A 188 -12.18 21.21 -11.85
C TYR A 188 -12.26 21.35 -10.34
N VAL A 189 -13.27 20.73 -9.75
CA VAL A 189 -13.37 20.53 -8.31
C VAL A 189 -12.36 19.45 -7.92
N ASN A 190 -11.51 19.75 -6.96
CA ASN A 190 -10.57 18.80 -6.35
C ASN A 190 -11.30 17.98 -5.29
N PHE A 191 -12.00 16.91 -5.72
CA PHE A 191 -12.85 16.10 -4.84
C PHE A 191 -12.03 15.04 -4.10
N ARG A 192 -12.22 14.94 -2.79
CA ARG A 192 -11.51 14.02 -1.89
C ARG A 192 -12.48 13.13 -1.14
N THR A 193 -12.18 11.84 -1.10
CA THR A 193 -12.90 10.89 -0.25
C THR A 193 -12.22 10.75 1.12
N GLY A 194 -12.85 10.05 2.06
CA GLY A 194 -12.29 9.88 3.41
C GLY A 194 -11.18 8.84 3.51
N ALA A 195 -11.17 7.84 2.60
CA ALA A 195 -10.22 6.72 2.63
C ALA A 195 -10.13 6.04 1.26
N GLY A 196 -9.14 5.14 1.07
CA GLY A 196 -8.94 4.36 -0.16
C GLY A 196 -10.17 3.55 -0.59
N PRO A 197 -10.77 2.73 0.27
CA PRO A 197 -11.98 1.99 -0.08
C PRO A 197 -13.15 2.87 -0.54
N ALA A 198 -13.30 4.07 0.04
CA ALA A 198 -14.33 5.01 -0.39
C ALA A 198 -14.02 5.61 -1.78
N LEU A 199 -12.75 5.83 -2.11
CA LEU A 199 -12.31 6.25 -3.43
C LEU A 199 -12.56 5.15 -4.47
N ASP A 200 -12.15 3.91 -4.17
CA ASP A 200 -12.43 2.75 -5.04
C ASP A 200 -13.91 2.58 -5.31
N ALA A 201 -14.75 2.62 -4.27
CA ALA A 201 -16.19 2.47 -4.39
C ALA A 201 -16.83 3.55 -5.25
N ALA A 202 -16.42 4.81 -5.10
CA ALA A 202 -16.93 5.92 -5.90
C ALA A 202 -16.59 5.76 -7.39
N ILE A 203 -15.34 5.41 -7.71
CA ILE A 203 -14.89 5.19 -9.08
C ILE A 203 -15.55 3.94 -9.67
N SER A 204 -15.54 2.81 -8.95
CA SER A 204 -16.16 1.55 -9.38
C SER A 204 -17.65 1.71 -9.66
N SER A 205 -18.37 2.45 -8.82
CA SER A 205 -19.78 2.77 -9.02
C SER A 205 -20.03 3.59 -10.29
N ALA A 206 -19.19 4.62 -10.54
CA ALA A 206 -19.29 5.41 -11.76
C ALA A 206 -19.04 4.55 -13.00
N ILE A 207 -18.02 3.68 -12.98
CA ILE A 207 -17.69 2.77 -14.09
C ILE A 207 -18.82 1.75 -14.33
N ALA A 208 -19.37 1.15 -13.28
CA ALA A 208 -20.48 0.20 -13.37
C ALA A 208 -21.71 0.83 -14.03
N GLN A 209 -21.99 2.09 -13.73
CA GLN A 209 -23.11 2.86 -14.30
C GLN A 209 -22.79 3.43 -15.71
N GLY A 210 -21.60 3.22 -16.26
CA GLY A 210 -21.20 3.79 -17.54
C GLY A 210 -21.01 5.32 -17.52
N ARG A 211 -20.86 5.91 -16.33
CA ARG A 211 -20.66 7.37 -16.20
C ARG A 211 -19.20 7.74 -16.42
N PRO A 212 -18.90 8.82 -17.16
CA PRO A 212 -17.55 9.36 -17.25
C PRO A 212 -17.05 9.77 -15.87
N VAL A 213 -15.79 9.41 -15.55
CA VAL A 213 -15.13 9.78 -14.31
C VAL A 213 -13.65 10.06 -14.58
N LEU A 214 -13.12 11.15 -14.04
CA LEU A 214 -11.71 11.54 -14.07
C LEU A 214 -11.14 11.39 -12.67
N PHE A 215 -10.05 10.62 -12.53
CA PHE A 215 -9.52 10.29 -11.22
C PHE A 215 -8.01 10.06 -11.24
N TYR A 216 -7.37 10.24 -10.10
CA TYR A 216 -6.04 9.72 -9.82
C TYR A 216 -6.15 8.30 -9.30
N TYR A 217 -5.25 7.42 -9.74
CA TYR A 217 -5.10 6.08 -9.16
C TYR A 217 -3.68 5.55 -9.34
N TRP A 218 -3.39 4.43 -8.64
CA TRP A 218 -2.06 3.82 -8.59
C TRP A 218 -2.12 2.30 -8.70
N ALA A 219 -0.97 1.65 -8.87
CA ALA A 219 -0.79 0.20 -8.76
C ALA A 219 0.31 -0.08 -7.71
N PRO A 220 0.12 -1.04 -6.79
CA PRO A 220 -0.92 -2.08 -6.74
C PRO A 220 -2.26 -1.59 -6.18
N THR A 221 -3.37 -1.98 -6.81
CA THR A 221 -4.72 -1.70 -6.33
C THR A 221 -5.76 -2.65 -6.92
N PRO A 222 -6.94 -2.77 -6.29
CA PRO A 222 -8.04 -3.57 -6.83
C PRO A 222 -8.51 -3.08 -8.20
N LEU A 223 -8.59 -1.77 -8.39
CA LEU A 223 -9.27 -1.11 -9.52
C LEU A 223 -8.59 -1.38 -10.85
N LEU A 224 -7.25 -1.28 -10.89
CA LEU A 224 -6.47 -1.51 -12.12
C LEU A 224 -6.49 -2.97 -12.59
N GLY A 225 -6.77 -3.92 -11.69
CA GLY A 225 -6.98 -5.33 -12.04
C GLY A 225 -8.38 -5.64 -12.59
N ARG A 226 -9.37 -4.78 -12.31
CA ARG A 226 -10.79 -5.03 -12.60
C ARG A 226 -11.32 -4.33 -13.85
N PHE A 227 -10.81 -3.16 -14.15
CA PHE A 227 -11.36 -2.29 -15.20
C PHE A 227 -10.34 -1.94 -16.28
N LYS A 228 -10.84 -1.77 -17.50
CA LYS A 228 -10.05 -1.18 -18.59
C LYS A 228 -10.05 0.33 -18.44
N LEU A 229 -8.87 0.90 -18.32
CA LEU A 229 -8.63 2.31 -18.07
C LEU A 229 -7.65 2.89 -19.09
N VAL A 230 -7.78 4.19 -19.39
CA VAL A 230 -6.84 4.96 -20.17
C VAL A 230 -6.13 5.94 -19.25
N GLN A 231 -4.81 5.82 -19.18
CA GLN A 231 -3.98 6.80 -18.49
C GLN A 231 -3.77 8.04 -19.36
N LEU A 232 -4.05 9.20 -18.83
CA LEU A 232 -3.80 10.45 -19.52
C LEU A 232 -2.31 10.79 -19.52
N GLN A 233 -1.82 11.25 -20.64
CA GLN A 233 -0.44 11.71 -20.76
C GLN A 233 -0.23 12.98 -19.93
N GLU A 234 0.81 12.98 -19.13
CA GLU A 234 1.30 14.14 -18.37
C GLU A 234 2.61 14.62 -18.99
N PRO A 235 3.04 15.88 -18.72
CA PRO A 235 4.36 16.35 -19.11
C PRO A 235 5.46 15.37 -18.67
N PRO A 236 6.56 15.22 -19.42
CA PRO A 236 7.68 14.35 -19.01
C PRO A 236 8.16 14.65 -17.60
N PHE A 237 8.70 13.62 -16.91
CA PHE A 237 9.26 13.82 -15.58
C PHE A 237 10.38 14.85 -15.61
N ASN A 238 10.31 15.81 -14.70
CA ASN A 238 11.34 16.81 -14.45
C ASN A 238 11.53 16.98 -12.95
N GLU A 239 12.72 16.75 -12.46
CA GLU A 239 13.03 16.77 -11.02
C GLU A 239 12.77 18.13 -10.36
N ALA A 240 13.14 19.22 -11.02
CA ALA A 240 12.91 20.55 -10.47
C ALA A 240 11.41 20.89 -10.40
N ALA A 241 10.63 20.50 -11.40
CA ALA A 241 9.18 20.62 -11.38
C ALA A 241 8.56 19.71 -10.31
N TRP A 242 9.05 18.48 -10.17
CA TRP A 242 8.58 17.53 -9.15
C TRP A 242 8.69 18.11 -7.74
N LYS A 243 9.81 18.75 -7.40
CA LYS A 243 10.00 19.40 -6.09
C LYS A 243 8.93 20.45 -5.80
N THR A 244 8.45 21.18 -6.79
CA THR A 244 7.35 22.15 -6.62
C THR A 244 5.98 21.49 -6.42
N LEU A 245 5.81 20.25 -6.91
CA LEU A 245 4.58 19.48 -6.74
C LEU A 245 4.48 18.79 -5.36
N THR A 246 5.62 18.49 -4.74
CA THR A 246 5.66 17.91 -3.39
C THR A 246 5.62 18.95 -2.27
N ASP A 247 5.78 20.23 -2.59
CA ASP A 247 5.62 21.33 -1.65
C ASP A 247 4.17 21.88 -1.70
N PRO A 248 3.35 21.66 -0.65
CA PRO A 248 1.96 22.16 -0.62
C PRO A 248 1.87 23.68 -0.66
N ASN A 249 2.94 24.39 -0.29
CA ASN A 249 3.01 25.85 -0.18
C ASN A 249 3.58 26.54 -1.42
N ASP A 250 4.06 25.79 -2.43
CA ASP A 250 4.57 26.41 -3.65
C ASP A 250 3.41 27.13 -4.37
N PRO A 251 3.51 28.47 -4.56
CA PRO A 251 2.46 29.26 -5.20
C PRO A 251 2.45 29.10 -6.74
N HIS A 252 3.53 28.59 -7.34
CA HIS A 252 3.72 28.49 -8.79
C HIS A 252 4.27 27.13 -9.22
N PRO A 253 3.57 26.02 -8.86
CA PRO A 253 4.05 24.67 -9.16
C PRO A 253 4.18 24.44 -10.66
N LYS A 254 5.14 23.60 -11.05
CA LYS A 254 5.44 23.26 -12.45
C LYS A 254 4.93 21.88 -12.80
N GLY A 255 4.39 21.70 -13.99
CA GLY A 255 3.84 20.43 -14.45
C GLY A 255 4.94 19.37 -14.70
N SER A 256 4.73 18.18 -14.16
CA SER A 256 5.55 17.00 -14.37
C SER A 256 4.70 15.75 -14.10
N ARG A 257 4.90 14.69 -14.87
CA ARG A 257 4.41 13.38 -14.42
C ARG A 257 5.09 12.98 -13.11
N SER A 258 4.48 12.00 -12.45
CA SER A 258 5.04 11.47 -11.21
C SER A 258 6.42 10.83 -11.44
N LEU A 259 7.26 10.89 -10.42
CA LEU A 259 8.48 10.13 -10.28
C LEU A 259 8.19 8.63 -10.46
N PRO A 260 9.06 7.83 -11.09
CA PRO A 260 8.92 6.38 -11.09
C PRO A 260 8.67 5.83 -9.68
N ALA A 261 7.65 4.98 -9.56
CA ALA A 261 7.24 4.51 -8.25
C ALA A 261 8.24 3.48 -7.71
N LYS A 262 8.73 3.71 -6.49
CA LYS A 262 9.42 2.74 -5.67
C LYS A 262 8.70 2.64 -4.34
N ILE A 263 8.26 1.44 -3.99
CA ILE A 263 7.56 1.15 -2.73
C ILE A 263 8.49 0.32 -1.86
N SER A 264 8.69 0.77 -0.63
CA SER A 264 9.57 0.16 0.37
C SER A 264 8.83 0.01 1.69
N ILE A 265 9.37 -0.78 2.60
CA ILE A 265 8.96 -0.76 4.01
C ILE A 265 9.71 0.37 4.68
N GLY A 266 9.01 1.23 5.43
CA GLY A 266 9.62 2.28 6.21
C GLY A 266 9.81 1.84 7.66
N VAL A 267 10.98 2.14 8.25
CA VAL A 267 11.25 1.81 9.65
C VAL A 267 11.86 2.99 10.39
N SER A 268 11.56 3.10 11.70
CA SER A 268 12.20 4.07 12.58
C SER A 268 13.66 3.71 12.85
N ARG A 269 14.48 4.68 13.23
CA ARG A 269 15.89 4.44 13.62
C ARG A 269 15.99 3.42 14.75
N ASP A 270 15.18 3.56 15.77
CA ASP A 270 15.24 2.66 16.95
C ASP A 270 14.99 1.20 16.55
N PHE A 271 14.00 0.96 15.68
CA PHE A 271 13.74 -0.39 15.16
C PHE A 271 14.88 -0.89 14.26
N HIS A 272 15.36 -0.03 13.34
CA HIS A 272 16.46 -0.36 12.45
C HIS A 272 17.72 -0.80 13.22
N ASP A 273 18.10 -0.05 14.25
CA ASP A 273 19.36 -0.28 14.98
C ASP A 273 19.24 -1.44 15.99
N LYS A 274 18.05 -1.66 16.57
CA LYS A 274 17.83 -2.69 17.60
C LYS A 274 17.33 -4.03 17.08
N ALA A 275 16.76 -4.07 15.87
CA ALA A 275 16.20 -5.28 15.28
C ALA A 275 16.77 -5.62 13.89
N PRO A 276 18.12 -5.64 13.69
CA PRO A 276 18.69 -5.84 12.36
C PRO A 276 18.26 -7.15 11.69
N ALA A 277 17.99 -8.20 12.47
CA ALA A 277 17.48 -9.47 11.95
C ALA A 277 16.08 -9.32 11.32
N LEU A 278 15.19 -8.48 11.88
CA LEU A 278 13.88 -8.21 11.32
C LEU A 278 13.97 -7.26 10.12
N VAL A 279 14.89 -6.30 10.15
CA VAL A 279 15.19 -5.44 9.00
C VAL A 279 15.61 -6.28 7.79
N GLN A 280 16.48 -7.29 7.98
CA GLN A 280 16.86 -8.24 6.92
C GLN A 280 15.68 -9.06 6.38
N VAL A 281 14.69 -9.36 7.19
CA VAL A 281 13.43 -9.97 6.71
C VAL A 281 12.70 -9.00 5.79
N PHE A 282 12.54 -7.76 6.21
CA PHE A 282 11.85 -6.72 5.45
C PHE A 282 12.54 -6.42 4.11
N GLU A 283 13.88 -6.46 4.06
CA GLU A 283 14.66 -6.30 2.83
C GLU A 283 14.34 -7.34 1.75
N ARG A 284 13.87 -8.54 2.15
CA ARG A 284 13.55 -9.65 1.25
C ARG A 284 12.10 -9.68 0.82
N VAL A 285 11.22 -8.90 1.48
CA VAL A 285 9.79 -8.89 1.13
C VAL A 285 9.60 -8.30 -0.25
N GLU A 286 9.08 -9.12 -1.16
CA GLU A 286 8.72 -8.72 -2.52
C GLU A 286 7.37 -9.32 -2.89
N LEU A 287 6.41 -8.48 -3.23
CA LEU A 287 5.07 -8.86 -3.68
C LEU A 287 4.97 -8.63 -5.19
N PRO A 288 5.00 -9.68 -6.03
CA PRO A 288 4.87 -9.55 -7.47
C PRO A 288 3.58 -8.83 -7.86
N LEU A 289 3.68 -7.73 -8.60
CA LEU A 289 2.57 -6.82 -8.89
C LEU A 289 1.31 -7.52 -9.47
N PRO A 290 1.39 -8.47 -10.44
CA PRO A 290 0.20 -9.14 -10.95
C PRO A 290 -0.53 -9.98 -9.89
N MET A 291 0.21 -10.71 -9.06
CA MET A 291 -0.34 -11.49 -7.95
C MET A 291 -0.98 -10.55 -6.90
N PHE A 292 -0.28 -9.49 -6.55
CA PHE A 292 -0.75 -8.55 -5.54
C PHE A 292 -2.04 -7.84 -5.99
N ASN A 293 -2.10 -7.36 -7.23
CA ASN A 293 -3.34 -6.81 -7.80
C ASN A 293 -4.50 -7.81 -7.77
N ALA A 294 -4.24 -9.10 -8.04
CA ALA A 294 -5.27 -10.14 -8.01
C ALA A 294 -5.80 -10.38 -6.58
N LEU A 295 -4.92 -10.39 -5.58
CA LEU A 295 -5.31 -10.51 -4.16
C LEU A 295 -6.14 -9.32 -3.70
N LEU A 296 -5.75 -8.11 -4.08
CA LEU A 296 -6.50 -6.90 -3.74
C LEU A 296 -7.85 -6.85 -4.46
N ALA A 297 -7.91 -7.30 -5.72
CA ALA A 297 -9.16 -7.41 -6.46
C ALA A 297 -10.13 -8.42 -5.81
N ASP A 298 -9.65 -9.61 -5.41
CA ASP A 298 -10.43 -10.61 -4.67
C ASP A 298 -10.96 -10.03 -3.33
N MET A 299 -10.11 -9.30 -2.61
CA MET A 299 -10.49 -8.62 -1.37
C MET A 299 -11.66 -7.63 -1.58
N ALA A 300 -11.54 -6.76 -2.56
CA ALA A 300 -12.54 -5.73 -2.84
C ALA A 300 -13.84 -6.30 -3.42
N GLU A 301 -13.75 -7.24 -4.37
CA GLU A 301 -14.88 -7.82 -5.07
C GLU A 301 -15.80 -8.66 -4.16
N HIS A 302 -15.16 -9.39 -3.22
CA HIS A 302 -15.87 -10.28 -2.29
C HIS A 302 -16.03 -9.68 -0.88
N HIS A 303 -15.66 -8.42 -0.68
CA HIS A 303 -15.71 -7.74 0.63
C HIS A 303 -15.03 -8.55 1.74
N ARG A 304 -13.87 -9.16 1.43
CA ARG A 304 -13.14 -9.99 2.38
C ARG A 304 -12.40 -9.12 3.40
N ASP A 305 -12.35 -9.62 4.63
CA ASP A 305 -11.45 -9.05 5.64
C ASP A 305 -9.99 -9.23 5.22
N VAL A 306 -9.15 -8.25 5.50
CA VAL A 306 -7.72 -8.28 5.15
C VAL A 306 -6.99 -9.45 5.82
N ALA A 307 -7.41 -9.86 7.02
CA ALA A 307 -6.85 -11.01 7.72
C ALA A 307 -7.15 -12.33 7.00
N ASP A 308 -8.34 -12.47 6.39
CA ASP A 308 -8.70 -13.65 5.58
C ASP A 308 -7.86 -13.73 4.30
N VAL A 309 -7.67 -12.59 3.63
CA VAL A 309 -6.83 -12.50 2.42
C VAL A 309 -5.37 -12.77 2.75
N ARG A 310 -4.84 -12.26 3.87
CA ARG A 310 -3.53 -12.60 4.39
C ARG A 310 -3.40 -14.12 4.66
N ALA A 311 -4.37 -14.72 5.35
CA ALA A 311 -4.33 -16.16 5.64
C ALA A 311 -4.35 -17.01 4.36
N LYS A 312 -5.14 -16.60 3.36
CA LYS A 312 -5.13 -17.21 2.01
C LYS A 312 -3.75 -17.07 1.36
N PHE A 313 -3.19 -15.87 1.37
CA PHE A 313 -1.86 -15.60 0.81
C PHE A 313 -0.78 -16.53 1.41
N PHE A 314 -0.72 -16.66 2.72
CA PHE A 314 0.28 -17.51 3.38
C PHE A 314 0.09 -18.99 3.03
N ARG A 315 -1.13 -19.47 2.87
CA ARG A 315 -1.40 -20.85 2.44
C ARG A 315 -1.04 -21.13 0.99
N GLU A 316 -1.34 -20.20 0.08
CA GLU A 316 -1.22 -20.40 -1.37
C GLU A 316 0.17 -20.03 -1.94
N HIS A 317 0.92 -19.15 -1.27
CA HIS A 317 2.18 -18.59 -1.78
C HIS A 317 3.39 -18.91 -0.89
N ARG A 318 3.40 -20.13 -0.31
CA ARG A 318 4.49 -20.56 0.59
C ARG A 318 5.87 -20.43 -0.05
N GLU A 319 6.02 -20.78 -1.33
CA GLU A 319 7.29 -20.71 -2.05
C GLU A 319 7.83 -19.28 -2.21
N LEU A 320 6.95 -18.28 -2.12
CA LEU A 320 7.33 -16.88 -2.15
C LEU A 320 7.80 -16.43 -0.76
N TRP A 321 6.89 -16.43 0.22
CA TRP A 321 7.15 -15.82 1.53
C TRP A 321 8.19 -16.60 2.37
N SER A 322 8.34 -17.91 2.17
CA SER A 322 9.36 -18.69 2.90
C SER A 322 10.80 -18.25 2.59
N LYS A 323 11.03 -17.55 1.48
CA LYS A 323 12.33 -16.97 1.13
C LYS A 323 12.65 -15.68 1.91
N TRP A 324 11.64 -15.05 2.51
CA TRP A 324 11.82 -13.81 3.25
C TRP A 324 12.33 -14.04 4.66
N VAL A 325 12.01 -15.20 5.22
CA VAL A 325 12.23 -15.55 6.63
C VAL A 325 13.27 -16.66 6.77
N THR A 326 13.70 -16.95 8.00
CA THR A 326 14.53 -18.12 8.29
C THR A 326 13.72 -19.41 8.19
N ALA A 327 14.36 -20.55 7.96
CA ALA A 327 13.68 -21.85 7.89
C ALA A 327 12.92 -22.17 9.20
N GLU A 328 13.46 -21.76 10.35
CA GLU A 328 12.82 -21.92 11.65
C GLU A 328 11.56 -21.06 11.76
N ALA A 329 11.62 -19.79 11.35
CA ALA A 329 10.45 -18.92 11.33
C ALA A 329 9.39 -19.42 10.34
N ALA A 330 9.79 -19.92 9.17
CA ALA A 330 8.88 -20.53 8.22
C ALA A 330 8.14 -21.74 8.83
N GLY A 331 8.83 -22.58 9.58
CA GLY A 331 8.22 -23.71 10.27
C GLY A 331 7.18 -23.28 11.33
N ARG A 332 7.43 -22.17 12.05
CA ARG A 332 6.45 -21.61 12.99
C ARG A 332 5.22 -21.04 12.28
N ILE A 333 5.42 -20.30 11.21
CA ILE A 333 4.32 -19.77 10.37
C ILE A 333 3.49 -20.93 9.81
N ASP A 334 4.12 -21.98 9.25
CA ASP A 334 3.41 -23.18 8.77
C ASP A 334 2.58 -23.86 9.87
N ALA A 335 3.04 -23.85 11.09
CA ALA A 335 2.31 -24.41 12.23
C ALA A 335 1.09 -23.56 12.62
N ALA A 336 1.19 -22.25 12.56
CA ALA A 336 0.10 -21.30 12.85
C ALA A 336 -1.01 -21.32 11.79
N LEU A 337 -0.73 -21.81 10.58
CA LEU A 337 -1.70 -21.88 9.47
C LEU A 337 -2.56 -23.16 9.47
N LYS A 338 -2.27 -24.12 10.35
CA LYS A 338 -3.01 -25.38 10.50
C LYS A 338 -4.25 -25.21 11.35
#